data_d3efa4127691f3aef2619c26b2fc601f
#
_entry.id   d3efa4127691f3aef2619c26b2fc601f
#
_cell.length_a   1.000
_cell.length_b   1.000
_cell.length_c   1.000
_cell.angle_alpha   90.00
_cell.angle_beta   90.00
_cell.angle_gamma   90.00
#
_symmetry.space_group_name_H-M   'P 1'
#
loop_
_entity.id
_entity.type
_entity.pdbx_description
1 polymer ?
#
loop_
_entity_poly.entity_id
_entity_poly.type
_entity_poly.pdbx_seq_one_letter_code
_entity_poly.pdbx_strand_id
1 'polypeptide(L)'
;MIAGDLYSLSKEIRKPLDHAGYRNTKIMASGDLNEYLIRDLISRGAPIDSFGVGTELSTSRDDPAMNGVYKLVAVKTPAGKKKRDEKLIFKLKTSPGKKTYPGPKQVYRILENNIIKKEVIALEDEKDIPDHSTVPLLRKFLDNRRILRKMPSTEEIQRHHLQQLNMLPPKFNDLDFVAKRFPVIHSEKLKAITREFKAG
;
A
#
# COMPACT_ATOMS: atom_id res chain seq x y z
N MET A 1 4.72 -32.27 16.74
CA MET A 1 5.12 -30.88 17.04
C MET A 1 4.45 -30.50 18.36
N ILE A 2 5.21 -30.26 19.41
CA ILE A 2 4.66 -29.85 20.70
C ILE A 2 4.26 -28.38 20.51
N ALA A 3 2.97 -28.11 20.40
CA ALA A 3 2.43 -26.77 20.48
C ALA A 3 2.48 -26.36 21.97
N GLY A 4 3.68 -25.93 22.42
CA GLY A 4 3.87 -25.39 23.76
C GLY A 4 3.78 -23.88 23.73
N ASP A 5 3.50 -23.30 24.89
CA ASP A 5 3.61 -21.84 25.08
C ASP A 5 5.06 -21.40 24.82
N LEU A 6 5.28 -20.71 23.70
CA LEU A 6 6.61 -20.27 23.25
C LEU A 6 7.31 -19.37 24.30
N TYR A 7 6.55 -18.65 25.11
CA TYR A 7 7.08 -17.86 26.23
C TYR A 7 7.74 -18.75 27.28
N SER A 8 7.01 -19.76 27.76
CA SER A 8 7.54 -20.69 28.77
C SER A 8 8.71 -21.51 28.21
N LEU A 9 8.57 -22.03 27.01
CA LEU A 9 9.61 -22.81 26.34
C LEU A 9 10.91 -22.00 26.14
N SER A 10 10.81 -20.76 25.72
CA SER A 10 11.99 -19.91 25.53
C SER A 10 12.75 -19.67 26.84
N LYS A 11 12.03 -19.51 27.95
CA LYS A 11 12.63 -19.38 29.29
C LYS A 11 13.28 -20.69 29.77
N GLU A 12 12.60 -21.81 29.50
CA GLU A 12 13.15 -23.12 29.87
C GLU A 12 14.44 -23.44 29.09
N ILE A 13 14.52 -23.05 27.80
CA ILE A 13 15.73 -23.22 27.00
C ILE A 13 16.82 -22.23 27.39
N ARG A 14 16.49 -20.98 27.74
CA ARG A 14 17.48 -19.96 28.11
C ARG A 14 18.27 -20.32 29.36
N LYS A 15 17.59 -20.88 30.38
CA LYS A 15 18.22 -21.24 31.67
C LYS A 15 19.41 -22.20 31.52
N PRO A 16 19.29 -23.39 30.93
CA PRO A 16 20.43 -24.31 30.79
C PRO A 16 21.52 -23.73 29.88
N LEU A 17 21.19 -22.95 28.84
CA LEU A 17 22.18 -22.29 28.02
C LEU A 17 23.03 -21.30 28.84
N ASP A 18 22.40 -20.49 29.66
CA ASP A 18 23.10 -19.54 30.52
C ASP A 18 23.94 -20.23 31.57
N HIS A 19 23.44 -21.33 32.16
CA HIS A 19 24.13 -22.13 33.15
C HIS A 19 25.38 -22.80 32.60
N ALA A 20 25.30 -23.25 31.33
CA ALA A 20 26.41 -23.82 30.61
C ALA A 20 27.39 -22.79 30.03
N GLY A 21 27.18 -21.49 30.30
CA GLY A 21 28.04 -20.42 29.80
C GLY A 21 27.72 -19.93 28.37
N TYR A 22 26.67 -20.45 27.71
CA TYR A 22 26.27 -20.08 26.34
C TYR A 22 25.30 -18.90 26.30
N ARG A 23 25.61 -17.83 27.02
CA ARG A 23 24.73 -16.63 27.14
C ARG A 23 24.47 -15.91 25.80
N ASN A 24 25.41 -16.04 24.85
CA ASN A 24 25.31 -15.40 23.55
C ASN A 24 24.56 -16.23 22.48
N THR A 25 24.16 -17.46 22.82
CA THR A 25 23.38 -18.30 21.91
C THR A 25 22.02 -17.69 21.66
N LYS A 26 21.70 -17.49 20.38
CA LYS A 26 20.45 -16.91 19.93
C LYS A 26 19.31 -17.94 19.91
N ILE A 27 18.13 -17.53 20.37
CA ILE A 27 16.92 -18.35 20.34
C ILE A 27 16.04 -17.86 19.22
N MET A 28 15.67 -18.75 18.31
CA MET A 28 14.71 -18.50 17.25
C MET A 28 13.41 -19.25 17.52
N ALA A 29 12.28 -18.55 17.48
CA ALA A 29 10.96 -19.16 17.60
C ALA A 29 10.26 -19.21 16.23
N SER A 30 9.52 -20.29 15.99
CA SER A 30 8.66 -20.46 14.82
C SER A 30 7.43 -21.30 15.18
N GLY A 31 6.40 -21.23 14.35
CA GLY A 31 5.14 -22.00 14.52
C GLY A 31 3.95 -21.05 14.56
N ASP A 32 3.25 -20.94 13.45
CA ASP A 32 1.99 -20.17 13.26
C ASP A 32 2.04 -18.75 13.87
N LEU A 33 3.21 -18.11 13.78
CA LEU A 33 3.43 -16.77 14.32
C LEU A 33 2.81 -15.70 13.41
N ASN A 34 2.22 -14.69 14.07
CA ASN A 34 1.76 -13.46 13.47
C ASN A 34 2.22 -12.26 14.31
N GLU A 35 1.95 -11.05 13.85
CA GLU A 35 2.34 -9.80 14.52
C GLU A 35 1.78 -9.68 15.93
N TYR A 36 0.59 -10.17 16.19
CA TYR A 36 -0.04 -10.10 17.51
C TYR A 36 0.64 -11.02 18.52
N LEU A 37 0.92 -12.25 18.12
CA LEU A 37 1.65 -13.22 18.96
C LEU A 37 3.08 -12.76 19.22
N ILE A 38 3.77 -12.22 18.21
CA ILE A 38 5.12 -11.67 18.37
C ILE A 38 5.10 -10.49 19.34
N ARG A 39 4.14 -9.56 19.18
CA ARG A 39 3.98 -8.45 20.12
C ARG A 39 3.77 -8.93 21.56
N ASP A 40 2.91 -9.94 21.77
CA ASP A 40 2.67 -10.51 23.11
C ASP A 40 3.96 -11.10 23.69
N LEU A 41 4.67 -11.94 22.93
CA LEU A 41 5.93 -12.54 23.36
C LEU A 41 6.98 -11.51 23.76
N ILE A 42 7.14 -10.45 22.95
CA ILE A 42 8.07 -9.36 23.22
C ILE A 42 7.65 -8.58 24.47
N SER A 43 6.36 -8.23 24.59
CA SER A 43 5.85 -7.45 25.73
C SER A 43 5.99 -8.18 27.06
N ARG A 44 5.91 -9.51 27.05
CA ARG A 44 6.12 -10.39 28.22
C ARG A 44 7.60 -10.65 28.50
N GLY A 45 8.50 -10.12 27.69
CA GLY A 45 9.95 -10.31 27.86
C GLY A 45 10.41 -11.74 27.58
N ALA A 46 9.87 -12.41 26.57
CA ALA A 46 10.35 -13.71 26.13
C ALA A 46 11.81 -13.59 25.64
N PRO A 47 12.73 -14.45 26.08
CA PRO A 47 14.12 -14.43 25.64
C PRO A 47 14.27 -15.04 24.23
N ILE A 48 13.62 -14.43 23.27
CA ILE A 48 13.62 -14.81 21.86
C ILE A 48 14.31 -13.72 21.06
N ASP A 49 15.29 -14.08 20.25
CA ASP A 49 16.10 -13.14 19.47
C ASP A 49 15.59 -12.96 18.04
N SER A 50 14.87 -13.94 17.49
CA SER A 50 14.35 -13.91 16.13
C SER A 50 13.11 -14.78 15.97
N PHE A 51 12.31 -14.44 14.96
CA PHE A 51 11.05 -15.11 14.69
C PHE A 51 11.01 -15.61 13.25
N GLY A 52 10.62 -16.88 13.07
CA GLY A 52 10.34 -17.48 11.77
C GLY A 52 8.84 -17.39 11.48
N VAL A 53 8.44 -16.44 10.64
CA VAL A 53 7.03 -16.25 10.23
C VAL A 53 6.85 -16.86 8.85
N GLY A 54 5.99 -17.84 8.73
CA GLY A 54 5.70 -18.57 7.48
C GLY A 54 4.40 -18.12 6.82
N THR A 55 3.36 -18.90 7.05
CA THR A 55 2.05 -18.77 6.37
C THR A 55 1.46 -17.38 6.48
N GLU A 56 1.46 -16.78 7.65
CA GLU A 56 0.87 -15.45 7.88
C GLU A 56 1.54 -14.39 7.01
N LEU A 57 2.87 -14.39 6.93
CA LEU A 57 3.64 -13.45 6.11
C LEU A 57 3.50 -13.74 4.61
N SER A 58 3.59 -15.02 4.20
CA SER A 58 3.61 -15.39 2.77
C SER A 58 2.23 -15.29 2.11
N THR A 59 1.15 -15.44 2.85
CA THR A 59 -0.21 -15.38 2.33
C THR A 59 -0.91 -14.05 2.60
N SER A 60 -0.36 -13.20 3.48
CA SER A 60 -1.08 -12.01 3.98
C SER A 60 -2.48 -12.39 4.47
N ARG A 61 -2.56 -13.35 5.40
CA ARG A 61 -3.76 -14.12 5.73
C ARG A 61 -5.01 -13.27 5.98
N ASP A 62 -4.86 -12.09 6.54
CA ASP A 62 -5.98 -11.17 6.82
C ASP A 62 -6.58 -10.56 5.55
N ASP A 63 -5.75 -10.32 4.53
CA ASP A 63 -6.17 -9.78 3.22
C ASP A 63 -5.30 -10.39 2.10
N PRO A 64 -5.52 -11.67 1.75
CA PRO A 64 -4.63 -12.44 0.88
C PRO A 64 -4.75 -12.08 -0.60
N ALA A 65 -5.73 -11.25 -0.99
CA ALA A 65 -6.00 -10.94 -2.38
C ALA A 65 -6.15 -9.45 -2.63
N MET A 66 -5.23 -8.89 -3.41
CA MET A 66 -5.40 -7.55 -3.99
C MET A 66 -6.33 -7.62 -5.19
N ASN A 67 -7.56 -7.14 -5.04
CA ASN A 67 -8.53 -7.11 -6.14
C ASN A 67 -8.16 -6.10 -7.20
N GLY A 68 -8.07 -6.55 -8.45
CA GLY A 68 -7.88 -5.70 -9.62
C GLY A 68 -9.21 -5.38 -10.31
N VAL A 69 -9.41 -4.13 -10.72
CA VAL A 69 -10.59 -3.70 -11.48
C VAL A 69 -10.14 -2.90 -12.70
N TYR A 70 -10.64 -3.31 -13.87
CA TYR A 70 -10.47 -2.57 -15.12
C TYR A 70 -11.78 -1.93 -15.55
N LYS A 71 -11.79 -0.62 -15.82
CA LYS A 71 -12.98 0.11 -16.25
C LYS A 71 -12.60 1.18 -17.28
N LEU A 72 -13.39 1.26 -18.37
CA LEU A 72 -13.24 2.28 -19.38
C LEU A 72 -13.64 3.64 -18.83
N VAL A 73 -12.75 4.63 -18.90
CA VAL A 73 -12.96 6.00 -18.41
C VAL A 73 -12.80 7.07 -19.51
N ALA A 74 -12.16 6.72 -20.62
CA ALA A 74 -12.01 7.58 -21.78
C ALA A 74 -11.71 6.76 -23.04
N VAL A 75 -12.05 7.30 -24.21
CA VAL A 75 -11.72 6.75 -25.52
C VAL A 75 -11.12 7.89 -26.36
N LYS A 76 -10.02 7.63 -27.04
CA LYS A 76 -9.52 8.53 -28.09
C LYS A 76 -10.24 8.25 -29.38
N THR A 77 -10.73 9.29 -30.04
CA THR A 77 -11.20 9.14 -31.43
C THR A 77 -10.02 8.81 -32.32
N PRO A 78 -10.22 8.01 -33.39
CA PRO A 78 -9.19 7.82 -34.40
C PRO A 78 -8.69 9.18 -34.90
N ALA A 79 -7.37 9.30 -35.07
CA ALA A 79 -6.82 10.47 -35.74
C ALA A 79 -7.42 10.55 -37.15
N GLY A 80 -8.04 11.66 -37.48
CA GLY A 80 -8.33 12.03 -38.85
C GLY A 80 -7.01 12.15 -39.64
N LYS A 81 -7.02 12.79 -40.82
CA LYS A 81 -5.79 13.01 -41.63
C LYS A 81 -4.69 13.78 -40.89
N LYS A 82 -4.99 14.39 -39.74
CA LYS A 82 -4.02 15.12 -38.88
C LYS A 82 -4.15 14.65 -37.44
N LYS A 83 -3.03 14.33 -36.78
CA LYS A 83 -2.93 13.97 -35.35
C LYS A 83 -3.61 14.97 -34.40
N ARG A 84 -3.82 16.23 -34.84
CA ARG A 84 -4.53 17.30 -34.12
C ARG A 84 -6.02 17.05 -33.93
N ASP A 85 -6.60 16.13 -34.69
CA ASP A 85 -8.04 15.87 -34.65
C ASP A 85 -8.43 14.77 -33.64
N GLU A 86 -7.46 14.22 -32.92
CA GLU A 86 -7.72 13.29 -31.82
C GLU A 86 -8.46 14.00 -30.68
N LYS A 87 -9.70 13.57 -30.42
CA LYS A 87 -10.47 14.02 -29.25
C LYS A 87 -10.52 12.92 -28.20
N LEU A 88 -10.32 13.29 -26.96
CA LEU A 88 -10.52 12.41 -25.82
C LEU A 88 -11.98 12.50 -25.40
N ILE A 89 -12.74 11.43 -25.58
CA ILE A 89 -14.13 11.33 -25.17
C ILE A 89 -14.15 10.61 -23.82
N PHE A 90 -14.59 11.30 -22.79
CA PHE A 90 -14.73 10.73 -21.45
C PHE A 90 -15.87 9.73 -21.41
N LYS A 91 -15.72 8.71 -20.59
CA LYS A 91 -16.72 7.67 -20.33
C LYS A 91 -16.94 7.48 -18.86
N LEU A 92 -18.17 7.22 -18.49
CA LEU A 92 -18.58 7.03 -17.10
C LEU A 92 -19.47 5.80 -16.98
N LYS A 93 -19.25 4.98 -15.97
CA LYS A 93 -20.16 3.92 -15.59
C LYS A 93 -21.06 4.38 -14.44
N THR A 94 -22.39 4.32 -14.66
CA THR A 94 -23.39 4.80 -13.72
C THR A 94 -24.09 3.71 -12.92
N SER A 95 -23.86 2.43 -13.24
CA SER A 95 -24.51 1.29 -12.57
C SER A 95 -24.33 1.35 -11.04
N PRO A 96 -25.38 1.05 -10.25
CA PRO A 96 -25.30 1.02 -8.79
C PRO A 96 -24.12 0.17 -8.30
N GLY A 97 -23.37 0.65 -7.30
CA GLY A 97 -22.19 -0.02 -6.73
C GLY A 97 -20.97 -0.11 -7.65
N LYS A 98 -21.08 0.33 -8.92
CA LYS A 98 -19.99 0.23 -9.92
C LYS A 98 -19.69 1.57 -10.58
N LYS A 99 -20.00 2.69 -9.90
CA LYS A 99 -19.76 4.04 -10.40
C LYS A 99 -18.25 4.28 -10.64
N THR A 100 -17.93 5.00 -11.73
CA THR A 100 -16.56 5.42 -12.04
C THR A 100 -16.50 6.95 -12.14
N TYR A 101 -15.28 7.48 -12.18
CA TYR A 101 -15.02 8.87 -12.51
C TYR A 101 -14.47 8.95 -13.93
N PRO A 102 -14.92 9.93 -14.77
CA PRO A 102 -14.54 10.02 -16.17
C PRO A 102 -13.09 10.52 -16.34
N GLY A 103 -12.52 10.25 -17.51
CA GLY A 103 -11.23 10.79 -17.94
C GLY A 103 -9.99 10.11 -17.33
N PRO A 104 -8.82 10.34 -17.93
CA PRO A 104 -7.52 9.94 -17.35
C PRO A 104 -7.28 10.66 -16.04
N LYS A 105 -6.78 9.93 -15.05
CA LYS A 105 -6.61 10.42 -13.69
C LYS A 105 -5.18 10.21 -13.21
N GLN A 106 -4.78 11.07 -12.28
CA GLN A 106 -3.58 10.92 -11.45
C GLN A 106 -4.01 10.88 -9.99
N VAL A 107 -3.24 10.17 -9.18
CA VAL A 107 -3.37 10.18 -7.72
C VAL A 107 -2.21 10.98 -7.15
N TYR A 108 -2.53 12.01 -6.43
CA TYR A 108 -1.54 12.89 -5.79
C TYR A 108 -1.53 12.64 -4.28
N ARG A 109 -0.38 12.27 -3.75
CA ARG A 109 -0.17 12.15 -2.31
C ARG A 109 0.24 13.50 -1.75
N ILE A 110 -0.50 13.99 -0.79
CA ILE A 110 -0.22 15.26 -0.11
C ILE A 110 0.54 14.98 1.17
N LEU A 111 1.72 15.59 1.30
CA LEU A 111 2.57 15.47 2.47
C LEU A 111 2.50 16.73 3.33
N GLU A 112 2.62 16.55 4.64
CA GLU A 112 2.81 17.61 5.62
C GLU A 112 3.93 17.17 6.57
N ASN A 113 5.01 17.92 6.64
CA ASN A 113 6.21 17.54 7.41
C ASN A 113 6.69 16.11 7.12
N ASN A 114 6.72 15.75 5.83
CA ASN A 114 7.07 14.41 5.34
C ASN A 114 6.14 13.27 5.79
N ILE A 115 4.97 13.58 6.34
CA ILE A 115 3.94 12.61 6.73
C ILE A 115 2.78 12.68 5.72
N ILE A 116 2.25 11.52 5.35
CA ILE A 116 1.11 11.42 4.41
C ILE A 116 -0.15 11.95 5.10
N LYS A 117 -0.69 13.04 4.57
CA LYS A 117 -1.90 13.68 5.08
C LYS A 117 -3.17 13.11 4.46
N LYS A 118 -3.17 13.05 3.14
CA LYS A 118 -4.30 12.57 2.31
C LYS A 118 -3.83 12.26 0.90
N GLU A 119 -4.70 11.61 0.15
CA GLU A 119 -4.52 11.45 -1.29
C GLU A 119 -5.63 12.17 -2.06
N VAL A 120 -5.28 12.74 -3.21
CA VAL A 120 -6.20 13.47 -4.09
C VAL A 120 -6.22 12.77 -5.44
N ILE A 121 -7.40 12.33 -5.86
CA ILE A 121 -7.63 11.83 -7.22
C ILE A 121 -8.10 13.00 -8.07
N ALA A 122 -7.35 13.32 -9.13
CA ALA A 122 -7.64 14.43 -10.02
C ALA A 122 -7.49 14.00 -11.49
N LEU A 123 -7.90 14.83 -12.44
CA LEU A 123 -7.56 14.61 -13.84
C LEU A 123 -6.04 14.74 -14.03
N GLU A 124 -5.49 13.97 -14.97
CA GLU A 124 -4.03 13.94 -15.22
C GLU A 124 -3.47 15.30 -15.64
N ASP A 125 -4.28 16.13 -16.31
CA ASP A 125 -3.95 17.47 -16.80
C ASP A 125 -4.32 18.61 -15.84
N GLU A 126 -4.80 18.31 -14.64
CA GLU A 126 -5.23 19.30 -13.67
C GLU A 126 -4.02 19.99 -13.02
N LYS A 127 -3.98 21.33 -13.13
CA LYS A 127 -2.87 22.16 -12.64
C LYS A 127 -3.08 22.73 -11.25
N ASP A 128 -4.31 22.69 -10.75
CA ASP A 128 -4.71 23.33 -9.48
C ASP A 128 -4.41 22.43 -8.25
N ILE A 129 -3.53 21.46 -8.41
CA ILE A 129 -3.07 20.63 -7.30
C ILE A 129 -1.87 21.33 -6.63
N PRO A 130 -1.87 21.52 -5.31
CA PRO A 130 -0.78 22.18 -4.60
C PRO A 130 0.57 21.52 -4.88
N ASP A 131 1.56 22.29 -5.35
CA ASP A 131 2.82 21.76 -5.86
C ASP A 131 3.87 21.47 -4.75
N HIS A 132 3.83 22.22 -3.64
CA HIS A 132 4.94 22.26 -2.67
C HIS A 132 5.13 21.01 -1.81
N SER A 133 4.18 20.08 -1.79
CA SER A 133 4.25 18.86 -0.97
C SER A 133 3.48 17.70 -1.61
N THR A 134 3.48 17.67 -2.94
CA THR A 134 2.63 16.78 -3.72
C THR A 134 3.47 15.76 -4.49
N VAL A 135 3.17 14.47 -4.32
CA VAL A 135 3.84 13.37 -5.02
C VAL A 135 2.84 12.64 -5.92
N PRO A 136 3.01 12.65 -7.26
CA PRO A 136 2.19 11.85 -8.16
C PRO A 136 2.54 10.37 -7.99
N LEU A 137 1.53 9.53 -7.78
CA LEU A 137 1.72 8.10 -7.52
C LEU A 137 1.70 7.25 -8.79
N LEU A 138 0.84 7.60 -9.77
CA LEU A 138 0.76 6.85 -11.01
C LEU A 138 1.93 7.21 -11.92
N ARG A 139 2.66 6.20 -12.36
CA ARG A 139 3.82 6.35 -13.23
C ARG A 139 3.66 5.48 -14.47
N LYS A 140 3.85 6.07 -15.65
CA LYS A 140 3.83 5.32 -16.89
C LYS A 140 4.98 4.31 -16.91
N PHE A 141 4.67 3.05 -17.05
CA PHE A 141 5.61 1.93 -17.04
C PHE A 141 5.85 1.38 -18.45
N LEU A 142 4.79 1.35 -19.24
CA LEU A 142 4.80 0.84 -20.60
C LEU A 142 4.23 1.90 -21.55
N ASP A 143 4.87 2.11 -22.69
CA ASP A 143 4.37 2.97 -23.76
C ASP A 143 4.73 2.37 -25.13
N ASN A 144 3.75 2.29 -26.03
CA ASN A 144 3.94 1.74 -27.37
C ASN A 144 4.75 0.42 -27.39
N ARG A 145 4.43 -0.52 -26.52
CA ARG A 145 5.12 -1.82 -26.35
C ARG A 145 6.55 -1.72 -25.82
N ARG A 146 6.99 -0.55 -25.37
CA ARG A 146 8.32 -0.34 -24.79
C ARG A 146 8.21 -0.15 -23.29
N ILE A 147 9.02 -0.90 -22.55
CA ILE A 147 9.18 -0.70 -21.11
C ILE A 147 9.98 0.58 -20.90
N LEU A 148 9.40 1.54 -20.18
CA LEU A 148 10.00 2.85 -19.95
C LEU A 148 10.91 2.89 -18.72
N ARG A 149 10.79 1.91 -17.83
CA ARG A 149 11.49 1.88 -16.55
C ARG A 149 12.07 0.51 -16.28
N LYS A 150 13.30 0.47 -15.80
CA LYS A 150 13.89 -0.77 -15.29
C LYS A 150 13.10 -1.25 -14.06
N MET A 151 12.92 -2.56 -13.94
CA MET A 151 12.39 -3.17 -12.71
C MET A 151 13.36 -2.89 -11.56
N PRO A 152 12.87 -2.44 -10.40
CA PRO A 152 13.72 -2.24 -9.24
C PRO A 152 14.24 -3.58 -8.70
N SER A 153 15.41 -3.55 -8.05
CA SER A 153 15.92 -4.72 -7.30
C SER A 153 15.10 -4.95 -6.02
N THR A 154 15.26 -6.13 -5.42
CA THR A 154 14.58 -6.46 -4.16
C THR A 154 14.93 -5.47 -3.05
N GLU A 155 16.19 -5.05 -2.98
CA GLU A 155 16.69 -4.08 -1.99
C GLU A 155 16.10 -2.69 -2.22
N GLU A 156 15.92 -2.30 -3.48
CA GLU A 156 15.26 -1.03 -3.84
C GLU A 156 13.78 -1.06 -3.45
N ILE A 157 13.10 -2.18 -3.67
CA ILE A 157 11.70 -2.38 -3.26
C ILE A 157 11.57 -2.31 -1.74
N GLN A 158 12.44 -3.02 -1.01
CA GLN A 158 12.46 -3.00 0.45
C GLN A 158 12.69 -1.59 1.00
N ARG A 159 13.68 -0.89 0.48
CA ARG A 159 13.98 0.49 0.88
C ARG A 159 12.80 1.41 0.63
N HIS A 160 12.18 1.30 -0.54
CA HIS A 160 10.98 2.07 -0.87
C HIS A 160 9.84 1.77 0.10
N HIS A 161 9.59 0.50 0.41
CA HIS A 161 8.56 0.08 1.36
C HIS A 161 8.80 0.71 2.75
N LEU A 162 10.00 0.60 3.29
CA LEU A 162 10.35 1.20 4.59
C LEU A 162 10.19 2.71 4.59
N GLN A 163 10.58 3.39 3.51
CA GLN A 163 10.35 4.83 3.37
C GLN A 163 8.86 5.18 3.40
N GLN A 164 8.02 4.42 2.70
CA GLN A 164 6.57 4.66 2.69
C GLN A 164 5.93 4.41 4.07
N LEU A 165 6.36 3.38 4.79
CA LEU A 165 5.91 3.12 6.16
C LEU A 165 6.25 4.28 7.10
N ASN A 166 7.47 4.81 7.01
CA ASN A 166 7.91 5.95 7.84
C ASN A 166 7.15 7.25 7.52
N MET A 167 6.51 7.33 6.35
CA MET A 167 5.67 8.47 5.99
C MET A 167 4.21 8.33 6.43
N LEU A 168 3.80 7.15 6.91
CA LEU A 168 2.46 6.98 7.45
C LEU A 168 2.31 7.72 8.79
N PRO A 169 1.14 8.30 9.09
CA PRO A 169 0.87 8.81 10.43
C PRO A 169 1.08 7.70 11.47
N PRO A 170 1.73 7.98 12.62
CA PRO A 170 2.15 6.96 13.60
C PRO A 170 1.05 5.98 14.03
N LYS A 171 -0.20 6.45 14.08
CA LYS A 171 -1.37 5.62 14.41
C LYS A 171 -1.58 4.42 13.48
N PHE A 172 -1.09 4.47 12.21
CA PHE A 172 -1.20 3.35 11.27
C PHE A 172 -0.17 2.25 11.53
N ASN A 173 0.80 2.51 12.41
CA ASN A 173 1.79 1.51 12.86
C ASN A 173 1.34 0.80 14.14
N ASP A 174 0.21 1.20 14.71
CA ASP A 174 -0.39 0.54 15.88
C ASP A 174 -1.26 -0.62 15.42
N LEU A 175 -0.97 -1.82 15.88
CA LEU A 175 -1.73 -3.04 15.54
C LEU A 175 -3.17 -3.01 16.03
N ASP A 176 -3.46 -2.23 17.08
CA ASP A 176 -4.82 -2.08 17.62
C ASP A 176 -5.60 -0.97 16.90
N PHE A 177 -4.95 -0.21 16.02
CA PHE A 177 -5.60 0.84 15.27
C PHE A 177 -6.42 0.29 14.11
N VAL A 178 -7.71 0.22 14.29
CA VAL A 178 -8.64 -0.09 13.20
C VAL A 178 -8.83 1.15 12.33
N ALA A 179 -8.07 1.22 11.24
CA ALA A 179 -8.21 2.29 10.25
C ALA A 179 -9.58 2.20 9.58
N LYS A 180 -10.47 3.14 9.85
CA LYS A 180 -11.76 3.21 9.15
C LYS A 180 -11.57 3.39 7.65
N ARG A 181 -10.74 4.32 7.21
CA ARG A 181 -10.24 4.52 5.83
C ARG A 181 -9.15 5.58 5.85
N PHE A 182 -8.16 5.45 4.97
CA PHE A 182 -7.22 6.54 4.70
C PHE A 182 -7.96 7.68 3.95
N PRO A 183 -7.67 8.97 4.24
CA PRO A 183 -8.35 10.08 3.58
C PRO A 183 -8.00 10.15 2.08
N VAL A 184 -8.94 9.75 1.24
CA VAL A 184 -8.86 9.88 -0.22
C VAL A 184 -9.98 10.80 -0.68
N ILE A 185 -9.64 11.90 -1.36
CA ILE A 185 -10.60 12.86 -1.88
C ILE A 185 -10.47 12.99 -3.40
N HIS A 186 -11.52 13.51 -4.03
CA HIS A 186 -11.52 13.83 -5.46
C HIS A 186 -11.43 15.34 -5.62
N SER A 187 -10.72 15.81 -6.65
CA SER A 187 -10.62 17.23 -6.97
C SER A 187 -12.01 17.83 -7.33
N GLU A 188 -12.16 19.12 -7.15
CA GLU A 188 -13.43 19.78 -7.47
C GLU A 188 -13.72 19.75 -8.98
N LYS A 189 -12.71 19.87 -9.83
CA LYS A 189 -12.84 19.74 -11.28
C LYS A 189 -13.35 18.35 -11.67
N LEU A 190 -12.77 17.29 -11.10
CA LEU A 190 -13.20 15.90 -11.35
C LEU A 190 -14.64 15.67 -10.88
N LYS A 191 -15.03 16.24 -9.73
CA LYS A 191 -16.40 16.19 -9.22
C LYS A 191 -17.38 16.94 -10.15
N ALA A 192 -17.01 18.13 -10.61
CA ALA A 192 -17.84 18.95 -11.49
C ALA A 192 -18.14 18.21 -12.81
N ILE A 193 -17.10 17.75 -13.50
CA ILE A 193 -17.25 16.96 -14.74
C ILE A 193 -18.12 15.72 -14.50
N THR A 194 -17.94 15.04 -13.36
CA THR A 194 -18.74 13.85 -13.05
C THR A 194 -20.21 14.17 -12.84
N ARG A 195 -20.56 15.38 -12.33
CA ARG A 195 -21.95 15.84 -12.19
C ARG A 195 -22.58 16.14 -13.55
N GLU A 196 -21.86 16.82 -14.43
CA GLU A 196 -22.32 17.11 -15.80
C GLU A 196 -22.67 15.82 -16.57
N PHE A 197 -21.86 14.79 -16.47
CA PHE A 197 -22.12 13.47 -17.08
C PHE A 197 -23.34 12.75 -16.50
N LYS A 198 -23.84 13.13 -15.34
CA LYS A 198 -25.04 12.52 -14.74
C LYS A 198 -26.32 13.30 -15.05
N ALA A 199 -26.18 14.53 -15.48
CA ALA A 199 -27.31 15.42 -15.79
C ALA A 199 -27.77 15.33 -17.26
N GLY A 200 -26.95 14.81 -18.14
CA GLY A 200 -27.25 14.52 -19.55
C GLY A 200 -27.41 13.03 -19.79
#